data_9a8ac6bbc4ca0cea8813cf70e9f30be2
#
_entry.id   9a8ac6bbc4ca0cea8813cf70e9f30be2
#
_cell.length_a   1.000
_cell.length_b   1.000
_cell.length_c   1.000
_cell.angle_alpha   90.00
_cell.angle_beta   90.00
_cell.angle_gamma   90.00
#
_symmetry.space_group_name_H-M   'P 1'
#
loop_
_entity.id
_entity.type
_entity.pdbx_description
1 polymer ?
#
loop_
_entity_poly.entity_id
_entity_poly.type
_entity_poly.pdbx_seq_one_letter_code
_entity_poly.pdbx_strand_id
1 'polypeptide(L)'
;MYLPSFNILILELRNMARIAEIDRAILAHLRRNGRMSCVELAKDIGASEKTIRTHMKKMEENGIIRGYTIREGGVGLTALVRIKVLPGAEIGSFASEVTGWDGIEIVYEVSGDADLVALVHVDDTMALRALLDKMWMAAPNEIGSTTTELVLEQY
;
A
#
# COMPACT_ATOMS: atom_id res chain seq x y z
N MET A 1 -21.66 -12.33 14.19
CA MET A 1 -21.40 -10.91 14.47
C MET A 1 -19.88 -10.76 14.62
N TYR A 2 -19.21 -10.50 13.51
CA TYR A 2 -17.74 -10.46 13.41
C TYR A 2 -17.25 -9.06 13.76
N LEU A 3 -16.43 -8.93 14.79
CA LEU A 3 -15.70 -7.71 15.14
C LEU A 3 -14.18 -7.96 15.03
N PRO A 4 -13.62 -8.11 13.82
CA PRO A 4 -12.15 -8.10 13.65
C PRO A 4 -11.56 -6.70 13.67
N SER A 5 -12.35 -5.66 13.39
CA SER A 5 -11.90 -4.29 13.19
C SER A 5 -11.35 -3.61 14.45
N PHE A 6 -11.79 -3.98 15.65
CA PHE A 6 -11.38 -3.31 16.89
C PHE A 6 -9.97 -3.69 17.33
N ASN A 7 -9.54 -4.93 17.09
CA ASN A 7 -8.20 -5.39 17.44
C ASN A 7 -7.14 -4.83 16.48
N ILE A 8 -7.46 -4.69 15.20
CA ILE A 8 -6.55 -4.10 14.20
C ILE A 8 -6.36 -2.62 14.49
N LEU A 9 -7.44 -1.89 14.77
CA LEU A 9 -7.39 -0.47 15.13
C LEU A 9 -6.56 -0.22 16.41
N ILE A 10 -6.71 -1.08 17.42
CA ILE A 10 -5.92 -1.00 18.66
C ILE A 10 -4.45 -1.31 18.37
N LEU A 11 -4.15 -2.28 17.50
CA LEU A 11 -2.77 -2.62 17.14
C LEU A 11 -2.10 -1.47 16.38
N GLU A 12 -2.81 -0.82 15.47
CA GLU A 12 -2.31 0.35 14.75
C GLU A 12 -2.13 1.57 15.66
N LEU A 13 -3.07 1.84 16.55
CA LEU A 13 -2.94 2.90 17.54
C LEU A 13 -1.76 2.65 18.50
N ARG A 14 -1.50 1.41 18.89
CA ARG A 14 -0.31 1.04 19.70
C ARG A 14 0.98 1.21 18.91
N ASN A 15 1.01 0.94 17.62
CA ASN A 15 2.17 1.16 16.77
C ASN A 15 2.42 2.65 16.52
N MET A 16 1.38 3.46 16.33
CA MET A 16 1.50 4.92 16.21
C MET A 16 2.08 5.59 17.47
N ALA A 17 1.76 5.08 18.67
CA ALA A 17 2.30 5.60 19.93
C ALA A 17 3.79 5.26 20.14
N ARG A 18 4.39 4.40 19.32
CA ARG A 18 5.80 3.94 19.44
C ARG A 18 6.76 4.62 18.46
N ILE A 19 6.26 5.48 17.58
CA ILE A 19 7.12 6.17 16.62
C ILE A 19 7.74 7.40 17.30
N ALA A 20 9.07 7.42 17.39
CA ALA A 20 9.82 8.56 17.92
C ALA A 20 9.59 9.83 17.08
N GLU A 21 9.75 11.00 17.67
CA GLU A 21 9.59 12.28 16.97
C GLU A 21 10.51 12.40 15.74
N ILE A 22 11.74 11.91 15.86
CA ILE A 22 12.71 11.87 14.76
C ILE A 22 12.24 10.97 13.62
N ASP A 23 11.58 9.83 13.91
CA ASP A 23 11.02 8.92 12.89
C ASP A 23 9.91 9.62 12.11
N ARG A 24 9.05 10.37 12.80
CA ARG A 24 7.98 11.15 12.15
C ARG A 24 8.55 12.23 11.23
N ALA A 25 9.62 12.90 11.65
CA ALA A 25 10.30 13.89 10.83
C ALA A 25 10.92 13.25 9.58
N ILE A 26 11.64 12.14 9.72
CA ILE A 26 12.20 11.38 8.58
C ILE A 26 11.10 10.98 7.60
N LEU A 27 10.02 10.38 8.09
CA LEU A 27 8.89 9.95 7.24
C LEU A 27 8.21 11.12 6.53
N ALA A 28 8.10 12.29 7.19
CA ALA A 28 7.52 13.49 6.59
C ALA A 28 8.37 14.00 5.41
N HIS A 29 9.69 13.97 5.53
CA HIS A 29 10.62 14.35 4.45
C HIS A 29 10.58 13.32 3.31
N LEU A 30 10.66 12.03 3.61
CA LEU A 30 10.65 10.96 2.61
C LEU A 30 9.34 10.88 1.81
N ARG A 31 8.18 11.21 2.42
CA ARG A 31 6.90 11.30 1.70
C ARG A 31 6.88 12.39 0.63
N ARG A 32 7.66 13.48 0.83
CA ARG A 32 7.78 14.58 -0.13
C ARG A 32 8.83 14.30 -1.19
N ASN A 33 9.93 13.70 -0.78
CA ASN A 33 11.04 13.33 -1.63
C ASN A 33 11.68 12.02 -1.14
N GLY A 34 11.24 10.89 -1.70
CA GLY A 34 11.75 9.56 -1.36
C GLY A 34 13.22 9.32 -1.73
N ARG A 35 13.86 10.26 -2.46
CA ARG A 35 15.28 10.18 -2.84
C ARG A 35 16.21 10.97 -1.92
N MET A 36 15.68 11.58 -0.85
CA MET A 36 16.54 12.30 0.11
C MET A 36 17.58 11.37 0.72
N SER A 37 18.82 11.80 0.68
CA SER A 37 19.94 11.09 1.33
C SER A 37 19.89 11.25 2.85
N CYS A 38 20.56 10.34 3.56
CA CYS A 38 20.69 10.47 5.02
C CYS A 38 21.42 11.77 5.44
N VAL A 39 22.30 12.30 4.58
CA VAL A 39 23.01 13.58 4.81
C VAL A 39 22.03 14.75 4.74
N GLU A 40 21.16 14.78 3.72
CA GLU A 40 20.15 15.83 3.57
C GLU A 40 19.12 15.77 4.71
N LEU A 41 18.62 14.58 5.03
CA LEU A 41 17.72 14.37 6.17
C LEU A 41 18.35 14.83 7.48
N ALA A 42 19.63 14.51 7.71
CA ALA A 42 20.34 14.90 8.91
C ALA A 42 20.45 16.44 9.05
N LYS A 43 20.73 17.12 7.95
CA LYS A 43 20.81 18.57 7.88
C LYS A 43 19.46 19.22 8.18
N ASP A 44 18.39 18.73 7.53
CA ASP A 44 17.05 19.33 7.64
C ASP A 44 16.39 19.06 9.00
N ILE A 45 16.66 17.90 9.59
CA ILE A 45 16.09 17.49 10.89
C ILE A 45 16.95 17.99 12.08
N GLY A 46 18.22 18.36 11.84
CA GLY A 46 19.14 18.79 12.89
C GLY A 46 19.70 17.62 13.70
N ALA A 47 19.89 16.45 13.08
CA ALA A 47 20.42 15.25 13.70
C ALA A 47 21.75 14.83 13.04
N SER A 48 22.47 13.86 13.63
CA SER A 48 23.64 13.27 12.96
C SER A 48 23.21 12.28 11.86
N GLU A 49 24.02 12.16 10.78
CA GLU A 49 23.79 11.16 9.74
C GLU A 49 23.70 9.73 10.31
N LYS A 50 24.56 9.41 11.27
CA LYS A 50 24.54 8.12 11.98
C LYS A 50 23.20 7.88 12.68
N THR A 51 22.63 8.91 13.30
CA THR A 51 21.32 8.85 13.95
C THR A 51 20.23 8.55 12.91
N ILE A 52 20.21 9.30 11.81
CA ILE A 52 19.24 9.08 10.71
C ILE A 52 19.32 7.65 10.18
N ARG A 53 20.51 7.16 9.83
CA ARG A 53 20.71 5.77 9.36
C ARG A 53 20.19 4.73 10.35
N THR A 54 20.44 4.94 11.64
CA THR A 54 19.98 4.02 12.68
C THR A 54 18.47 3.99 12.77
N HIS A 55 17.82 5.15 12.70
CA HIS A 55 16.35 5.25 12.74
C HIS A 55 15.71 4.68 11.48
N MET A 56 16.24 4.98 10.28
CA MET A 56 15.75 4.41 9.02
C MET A 56 15.82 2.88 9.05
N LYS A 57 16.99 2.33 9.40
CA LYS A 57 17.17 0.88 9.50
C LYS A 57 16.15 0.23 10.45
N LYS A 58 15.92 0.81 11.63
CA LYS A 58 14.90 0.32 12.57
C LYS A 58 13.49 0.39 12.00
N MET A 59 13.16 1.45 11.26
CA MET A 59 11.85 1.58 10.62
C MET A 59 11.65 0.56 9.51
N GLU A 60 12.69 0.23 8.75
CA GLU A 60 12.68 -0.84 7.75
C GLU A 60 12.53 -2.22 8.41
N GLU A 61 13.35 -2.53 9.42
CA GLU A 61 13.28 -3.79 10.18
C GLU A 61 11.92 -4.02 10.86
N ASN A 62 11.28 -2.94 11.31
CA ASN A 62 9.96 -3.00 11.96
C ASN A 62 8.78 -2.87 10.97
N GLY A 63 9.05 -2.81 9.66
CA GLY A 63 8.02 -2.69 8.62
C GLY A 63 7.25 -1.37 8.62
N ILE A 64 7.78 -0.32 9.28
CA ILE A 64 7.23 1.04 9.21
C ILE A 64 7.51 1.63 7.84
N ILE A 65 8.75 1.47 7.34
CA ILE A 65 9.10 1.69 5.94
C ILE A 65 9.05 0.31 5.26
N ARG A 66 8.07 0.10 4.41
CA ARG A 66 7.86 -1.17 3.68
C ARG A 66 8.59 -1.20 2.34
N GLY A 67 9.00 -0.04 1.84
CA GLY A 67 9.70 0.10 0.56
C GLY A 67 9.78 1.55 0.12
N TYR A 68 10.51 1.74 -0.96
CA TYR A 68 10.64 3.02 -1.66
C TYR A 68 10.11 2.81 -3.06
N THR A 69 9.23 3.69 -3.50
CA THR A 69 8.60 3.62 -4.83
C THR A 69 8.72 4.94 -5.56
N ILE A 70 8.45 4.92 -6.85
CA ILE A 70 8.33 6.12 -7.69
C ILE A 70 6.86 6.38 -8.00
N ARG A 71 6.57 7.61 -8.40
CA ARG A 71 5.31 7.95 -9.07
C ARG A 71 5.62 8.18 -10.53
N GLU A 72 4.94 7.45 -11.39
CA GLU A 72 5.06 7.59 -12.84
C GLU A 72 3.94 8.51 -13.33
N GLY A 73 4.26 9.37 -14.29
CA GLY A 73 3.29 10.26 -14.92
C GLY A 73 3.25 10.07 -16.43
N GLY A 74 2.05 9.93 -16.99
CA GLY A 74 1.84 9.90 -18.44
C GLY A 74 2.27 8.60 -19.14
N VAL A 75 2.54 7.54 -18.41
CA VAL A 75 2.86 6.21 -18.95
C VAL A 75 1.83 5.22 -18.43
N GLY A 76 1.27 4.42 -19.33
CA GLY A 76 0.32 3.36 -18.97
C GLY A 76 -1.04 3.87 -18.50
N LEU A 77 -1.74 3.01 -17.79
CA LEU A 77 -3.09 3.21 -17.29
C LEU A 77 -3.14 2.85 -15.80
N THR A 78 -3.64 3.78 -15.00
CA THR A 78 -3.86 3.56 -13.57
C THR A 78 -5.35 3.29 -13.32
N ALA A 79 -5.65 2.29 -12.50
CA ALA A 79 -7.01 1.96 -12.09
C ALA A 79 -7.09 1.64 -10.60
N LEU A 80 -8.27 1.91 -10.02
CA LEU A 80 -8.67 1.39 -8.72
C LEU A 80 -9.62 0.22 -8.95
N VAL A 81 -9.22 -0.97 -8.51
CA VAL A 81 -10.07 -2.16 -8.57
C VAL A 81 -10.63 -2.43 -7.18
N ARG A 82 -11.91 -2.16 -7.02
CA ARG A 82 -12.66 -2.42 -5.78
C ARG A 82 -13.17 -3.85 -5.85
N ILE A 83 -12.90 -4.63 -4.83
CA ILE A 83 -13.23 -6.04 -4.77
C ILE A 83 -14.15 -6.28 -3.57
N LYS A 84 -15.28 -6.92 -3.82
CA LYS A 84 -16.15 -7.46 -2.80
C LYS A 84 -15.91 -8.95 -2.71
N VAL A 85 -15.65 -9.46 -1.52
CA VAL A 85 -15.44 -10.88 -1.31
C VAL A 85 -16.72 -11.60 -0.90
N LEU A 86 -16.78 -12.88 -1.17
CA LEU A 86 -17.90 -13.73 -0.72
C LEU A 86 -17.80 -13.99 0.78
N PRO A 87 -18.94 -14.18 1.47
CA PRO A 87 -18.94 -14.52 2.90
C PRO A 87 -18.14 -15.79 3.17
N GLY A 88 -17.18 -15.70 4.10
CA GLY A 88 -16.31 -16.82 4.49
C GLY A 88 -15.00 -16.91 3.71
N ALA A 89 -14.75 -16.01 2.75
CA ALA A 89 -13.48 -15.95 2.05
C ALA A 89 -12.34 -15.50 3.00
N GLU A 90 -11.16 -16.06 2.79
CA GLU A 90 -9.93 -15.70 3.51
C GLU A 90 -9.27 -14.48 2.88
N ILE A 91 -9.75 -13.28 3.24
CA ILE A 91 -9.32 -11.99 2.65
C ILE A 91 -7.79 -11.82 2.69
N GLY A 92 -7.16 -12.17 3.82
CA GLY A 92 -5.73 -11.94 4.03
C GLY A 92 -4.84 -12.76 3.10
N SER A 93 -5.18 -14.02 2.83
CA SER A 93 -4.44 -14.88 1.91
C SER A 93 -4.56 -14.40 0.47
N PHE A 94 -5.78 -14.09 0.04
CA PHE A 94 -6.06 -13.54 -1.29
C PHE A 94 -5.35 -12.19 -1.51
N ALA A 95 -5.46 -11.24 -0.58
CA ALA A 95 -4.79 -9.95 -0.67
C ALA A 95 -3.26 -10.10 -0.77
N SER A 96 -2.68 -11.01 0.02
CA SER A 96 -1.24 -11.28 -0.01
C SER A 96 -0.77 -11.89 -1.34
N GLU A 97 -1.55 -12.78 -1.92
CA GLU A 97 -1.26 -13.37 -3.23
C GLU A 97 -1.31 -12.31 -4.33
N VAL A 98 -2.40 -11.55 -4.39
CA VAL A 98 -2.64 -10.53 -5.42
C VAL A 98 -1.58 -9.41 -5.37
N THR A 99 -1.13 -9.01 -4.19
CA THR A 99 -0.08 -7.98 -4.02
C THR A 99 1.23 -8.34 -4.73
N GLY A 100 1.51 -9.62 -4.93
CA GLY A 100 2.71 -10.08 -5.64
C GLY A 100 2.58 -10.11 -7.17
N TRP A 101 1.44 -9.74 -7.73
CA TRP A 101 1.21 -9.81 -9.18
C TRP A 101 1.73 -8.55 -9.89
N ASP A 102 2.29 -8.76 -11.09
CA ASP A 102 2.67 -7.68 -11.98
C ASP A 102 1.47 -6.82 -12.34
N GLY A 103 1.66 -5.50 -12.32
CA GLY A 103 0.59 -4.53 -12.50
C GLY A 103 -0.19 -4.17 -11.22
N ILE A 104 0.04 -4.82 -10.08
CA ILE A 104 -0.53 -4.44 -8.78
C ILE A 104 0.51 -3.66 -7.99
N GLU A 105 0.24 -2.39 -7.71
CA GLU A 105 1.12 -1.57 -6.88
C GLU A 105 0.91 -1.81 -5.39
N ILE A 106 -0.34 -1.86 -4.97
CA ILE A 106 -0.72 -2.05 -3.56
C ILE A 106 -2.16 -2.54 -3.45
N VAL A 107 -2.43 -3.32 -2.42
CA VAL A 107 -3.78 -3.76 -2.04
C VAL A 107 -4.08 -3.25 -0.63
N TYR A 108 -5.23 -2.63 -0.47
CA TYR A 108 -5.76 -2.18 0.81
C TYR A 108 -6.97 -3.01 1.20
N GLU A 109 -7.02 -3.48 2.44
CA GLU A 109 -8.27 -3.88 3.07
C GLU A 109 -8.97 -2.61 3.56
N VAL A 110 -10.23 -2.44 3.21
CA VAL A 110 -10.97 -1.19 3.47
C VAL A 110 -12.26 -1.47 4.21
N SER A 111 -12.74 -0.46 4.93
CA SER A 111 -14.08 -0.45 5.52
C SER A 111 -15.04 0.23 4.55
N GLY A 112 -16.21 -0.34 4.33
CA GLY A 112 -17.25 0.24 3.48
C GLY A 112 -17.93 -0.80 2.59
N ASP A 113 -18.28 -0.39 1.39
CA ASP A 113 -18.99 -1.22 0.40
C ASP A 113 -18.09 -2.14 -0.41
N ALA A 114 -16.78 -1.94 -0.39
CA ALA A 114 -15.78 -2.91 -0.85
C ALA A 114 -15.03 -3.50 0.35
N ASP A 115 -14.45 -4.67 0.19
CA ASP A 115 -13.61 -5.32 1.19
C ASP A 115 -12.12 -5.07 0.90
N LEU A 116 -11.74 -5.04 -0.40
CA LEU A 116 -10.39 -4.70 -0.84
C LEU A 116 -10.42 -3.63 -1.93
N VAL A 117 -9.35 -2.84 -1.99
CA VAL A 117 -9.07 -1.92 -3.10
C VAL A 117 -7.63 -2.15 -3.55
N ALA A 118 -7.45 -2.54 -4.81
CA ALA A 118 -6.15 -2.65 -5.45
C ALA A 118 -5.87 -1.40 -6.30
N LEU A 119 -4.72 -0.79 -6.11
CA LEU A 119 -4.16 0.19 -7.02
C LEU A 119 -3.39 -0.57 -8.10
N VAL A 120 -3.80 -0.38 -9.33
CA VAL A 120 -3.31 -1.09 -10.51
C VAL A 120 -2.64 -0.11 -11.45
N HIS A 121 -1.46 -0.47 -11.96
CA HIS A 121 -0.78 0.24 -13.03
C HIS A 121 -0.37 -0.74 -14.11
N VAL A 122 -0.84 -0.54 -15.34
CA VAL A 122 -0.62 -1.43 -16.48
C VAL A 122 -0.45 -0.62 -17.77
N ASP A 123 0.10 -1.23 -18.81
CA ASP A 123 0.42 -0.54 -20.06
C ASP A 123 -0.83 -0.01 -20.78
N ASP A 124 -1.91 -0.81 -20.80
CA ASP A 124 -3.12 -0.47 -21.55
C ASP A 124 -4.37 -1.19 -21.01
N THR A 125 -5.49 -0.97 -21.67
CA THR A 125 -6.77 -1.59 -21.32
C THR A 125 -6.82 -3.11 -21.55
N MET A 126 -6.01 -3.65 -22.46
CA MET A 126 -5.91 -5.09 -22.68
C MET A 126 -5.17 -5.76 -21.52
N ALA A 127 -4.08 -5.15 -21.06
CA ALA A 127 -3.35 -5.60 -19.88
C ALA A 127 -4.22 -5.53 -18.62
N LEU A 128 -5.01 -4.44 -18.46
CA LEU A 128 -5.98 -4.32 -17.37
C LEU A 128 -6.99 -5.47 -17.41
N ARG A 129 -7.54 -5.74 -18.59
CA ARG A 129 -8.50 -6.83 -18.75
C ARG A 129 -7.90 -8.18 -18.41
N ALA A 130 -6.70 -8.47 -18.89
CA ALA A 130 -6.00 -9.72 -18.59
C ALA A 130 -5.76 -9.88 -17.09
N LEU A 131 -5.42 -8.79 -16.38
CA LEU A 131 -5.24 -8.79 -14.94
C LEU A 131 -6.56 -9.07 -14.19
N LEU A 132 -7.67 -8.46 -14.60
CA LEU A 132 -8.99 -8.72 -14.02
C LEU A 132 -9.42 -10.17 -14.26
N ASP A 133 -9.26 -10.69 -15.47
CA ASP A 133 -9.56 -12.08 -15.80
C ASP A 133 -8.72 -13.04 -14.93
N LYS A 134 -7.42 -12.73 -14.74
CA LYS A 134 -6.54 -13.48 -13.84
C LYS A 134 -7.04 -13.47 -12.39
N MET A 135 -7.50 -12.32 -11.88
CA MET A 135 -8.08 -12.22 -10.53
C MET A 135 -9.27 -13.16 -10.35
N TRP A 136 -10.21 -13.13 -11.28
CA TRP A 136 -11.38 -14.00 -11.26
C TRP A 136 -11.05 -15.48 -11.38
N MET A 137 -10.02 -15.81 -12.17
CA MET A 137 -9.58 -17.21 -12.33
C MET A 137 -8.84 -17.73 -11.08
N ALA A 138 -8.08 -16.88 -10.39
CA ALA A 138 -7.34 -17.27 -9.20
C ALA A 138 -8.26 -17.47 -7.98
N ALA A 139 -9.33 -16.69 -7.87
CA ALA A 139 -10.21 -16.68 -6.70
C ALA A 139 -11.71 -16.79 -7.05
N PRO A 140 -12.11 -17.85 -7.78
CA PRO A 140 -13.50 -17.97 -8.27
C PRO A 140 -14.55 -18.16 -7.18
N ASN A 141 -14.11 -18.62 -5.98
CA ASN A 141 -14.97 -18.85 -4.82
C ASN A 141 -14.83 -17.77 -3.73
N GLU A 142 -14.02 -16.75 -3.98
CA GLU A 142 -13.68 -15.72 -3.01
C GLU A 142 -14.18 -14.35 -3.46
N ILE A 143 -14.15 -14.07 -4.76
CA ILE A 143 -14.60 -12.79 -5.33
C ILE A 143 -16.10 -12.84 -5.60
N GLY A 144 -16.84 -11.92 -4.96
CA GLY A 144 -18.26 -11.72 -5.19
C GLY A 144 -18.54 -10.75 -6.34
N SER A 145 -17.78 -9.65 -6.38
CA SER A 145 -17.87 -8.66 -7.46
C SER A 145 -16.60 -7.80 -7.52
N THR A 146 -16.35 -7.21 -8.68
CA THR A 146 -15.32 -6.20 -8.87
C THR A 146 -15.91 -4.96 -9.54
N THR A 147 -15.45 -3.78 -9.14
CA THR A 147 -15.72 -2.50 -9.81
C THR A 147 -14.39 -1.84 -10.11
N THR A 148 -14.18 -1.49 -11.38
CA THR A 148 -12.94 -0.87 -11.83
C THR A 148 -13.19 0.59 -12.18
N GLU A 149 -12.43 1.47 -11.54
CA GLU A 149 -12.45 2.92 -11.76
C GLU A 149 -11.12 3.33 -12.40
N LEU A 150 -11.17 3.89 -13.61
CA LEU A 150 -9.97 4.40 -14.27
C LEU A 150 -9.59 5.75 -13.66
N VAL A 151 -8.31 5.94 -13.34
CA VAL A 151 -7.78 7.23 -12.94
C VAL A 151 -7.61 8.09 -14.20
N LEU A 152 -8.37 9.16 -14.28
CA LEU A 152 -8.33 10.07 -15.44
C LEU A 152 -7.22 11.10 -15.33
N GLU A 153 -6.90 11.54 -14.11
CA GLU A 153 -5.88 12.56 -13.83
C GLU A 153 -5.33 12.35 -12.42
N GLN A 154 -4.04 12.58 -12.24
CA GLN A 154 -3.36 12.55 -10.95
C GLN A 154 -2.74 13.93 -10.69
N TYR A 155 -3.04 14.52 -9.53
CA TYR A 155 -2.57 15.83 -9.09
C TYR A 155 -1.43 15.75 -8.05
#